data_e211cb62bb1d0108bc42d09a69cc1550
#
_entry.id   e211cb62bb1d0108bc42d09a69cc1550
#
_cell.length_a   1.000
_cell.length_b   1.000
_cell.length_c   1.000
_cell.angle_alpha   90.00
_cell.angle_beta   90.00
_cell.angle_gamma   90.00
#
_symmetry.space_group_name_H-M   'P 1'
#
loop_
_entity.id
_entity.type
_entity.pdbx_description
1 polymer ?
#
loop_
_entity_poly.entity_id
_entity_poly.type
_entity_poly.pdbx_seq_one_letter_code
_entity_poly.pdbx_strand_id
1 'polypeptide(L)'
;MWDDWYRHTKAEEMTPTEFEDYCRLILERFAQKENLQDFIILHDVHLESDDGNYQIDVFAEFRALGVRFKVLCECKQYKNRVSREKVAVLESKVRSLGAQKGILLSTAKFQKGAIQYAEKHGIALIEVSKVGAQPVCYVSPAFRSYEE
;
A
#
# COMPACT_ATOMS: atom_id res chain seq x y z
N MET A 1 17.03 -6.84 -6.71
CA MET A 1 16.68 -8.27 -6.83
C MET A 1 16.12 -8.77 -5.50
N TRP A 2 15.20 -9.68 -5.55
CA TRP A 2 14.65 -10.28 -4.34
C TRP A 2 15.71 -11.13 -3.67
N ASP A 3 15.80 -11.01 -2.37
CA ASP A 3 16.58 -11.92 -1.56
C ASP A 3 15.96 -13.33 -1.69
N ASP A 4 16.80 -14.34 -1.87
CA ASP A 4 16.33 -15.74 -1.99
C ASP A 4 15.52 -16.17 -0.76
N TRP A 5 15.82 -15.61 0.39
CA TRP A 5 15.08 -15.89 1.62
C TRP A 5 13.59 -15.60 1.47
N TYR A 6 13.23 -14.47 0.86
CA TYR A 6 11.82 -14.11 0.66
C TYR A 6 11.07 -15.04 -0.29
N ARG A 7 11.79 -15.70 -1.19
CA ARG A 7 11.16 -16.65 -2.14
C ARG A 7 10.64 -17.89 -1.45
N HIS A 8 11.24 -18.29 -0.34
CA HIS A 8 10.94 -19.52 0.36
C HIS A 8 10.16 -19.32 1.65
N THR A 9 10.05 -18.08 2.12
CA THR A 9 9.32 -17.77 3.35
C THR A 9 7.91 -17.30 3.01
N LYS A 10 6.90 -17.95 3.58
CA LYS A 10 5.51 -17.51 3.40
C LYS A 10 5.30 -16.19 4.10
N ALA A 11 4.57 -15.28 3.45
CA ALA A 11 4.31 -13.94 4.01
C ALA A 11 3.61 -14.01 5.38
N GLU A 12 2.74 -15.01 5.58
CA GLU A 12 2.03 -15.22 6.85
C GLU A 12 2.96 -15.66 7.98
N GLU A 13 4.12 -16.23 7.65
CA GLU A 13 5.10 -16.74 8.63
C GLU A 13 6.20 -15.73 8.95
N MET A 14 6.25 -14.61 8.25
CA MET A 14 7.20 -13.54 8.52
C MET A 14 6.89 -12.86 9.84
N THR A 15 7.92 -12.31 10.49
CA THR A 15 7.67 -11.36 11.59
C THR A 15 7.00 -10.10 11.02
N PRO A 16 6.34 -9.28 11.85
CA PRO A 16 5.77 -8.02 11.37
C PRO A 16 6.80 -7.13 10.67
N THR A 17 8.00 -7.02 11.22
CA THR A 17 9.07 -6.22 10.60
C THR A 17 9.51 -6.79 9.26
N GLU A 18 9.64 -8.11 9.17
CA GLU A 18 10.00 -8.79 7.93
C GLU A 18 8.90 -8.59 6.87
N PHE A 19 7.64 -8.64 7.27
CA PHE A 19 6.53 -8.43 6.36
C PHE A 19 6.49 -7.00 5.82
N GLU A 20 6.72 -6.01 6.69
CA GLU A 20 6.81 -4.61 6.26
C GLU A 20 7.95 -4.40 5.25
N ASP A 21 9.12 -5.00 5.51
CA ASP A 21 10.25 -4.92 4.59
C ASP A 21 9.94 -5.62 3.26
N TYR A 22 9.24 -6.74 3.30
CA TYR A 22 8.79 -7.43 2.10
C TYR A 22 7.83 -6.56 1.26
N CYS A 23 6.89 -5.89 1.91
CA CYS A 23 5.99 -4.95 1.24
C CYS A 23 6.76 -3.80 0.60
N ARG A 24 7.76 -3.26 1.30
CA ARG A 24 8.63 -2.22 0.76
C ARG A 24 9.35 -2.69 -0.51
N LEU A 25 9.87 -3.91 -0.51
CA LEU A 25 10.54 -4.50 -1.67
C LEU A 25 9.59 -4.67 -2.86
N ILE A 26 8.36 -5.10 -2.62
CA ILE A 26 7.33 -5.22 -3.66
C ILE A 26 7.09 -3.86 -4.34
N LEU A 27 6.90 -2.83 -3.55
CA LEU A 27 6.63 -1.48 -4.06
C LEU A 27 7.84 -0.90 -4.79
N GLU A 28 9.04 -1.14 -4.26
CA GLU A 28 10.28 -0.72 -4.90
C GLU A 28 10.45 -1.37 -6.27
N ARG A 29 10.09 -2.64 -6.40
CA ARG A 29 10.11 -3.35 -7.70
C ARG A 29 9.15 -2.75 -8.70
N PHE A 30 7.93 -2.42 -8.28
CA PHE A 30 6.99 -1.74 -9.16
C PHE A 30 7.55 -0.39 -9.62
N ALA A 31 8.13 0.38 -8.70
CA ALA A 31 8.71 1.67 -9.02
C ALA A 31 9.85 1.56 -10.04
N GLN A 32 10.70 0.55 -9.90
CA GLN A 32 11.80 0.31 -10.83
C GLN A 32 11.28 0.00 -12.25
N LYS A 33 10.23 -0.81 -12.36
CA LYS A 33 9.63 -1.14 -13.65
C LYS A 33 9.00 0.08 -14.33
N GLU A 34 8.48 1.00 -13.55
CA GLU A 34 7.78 2.19 -14.03
C GLU A 34 8.71 3.39 -14.24
N ASN A 35 9.99 3.26 -13.90
CA ASN A 35 11.00 4.32 -14.03
C ASN A 35 10.57 5.62 -13.39
N LEU A 36 10.07 5.55 -12.16
CA LEU A 36 9.62 6.74 -11.43
C LEU A 36 10.80 7.67 -11.11
N GLN A 37 10.62 8.98 -11.31
CA GLN A 37 11.65 9.98 -11.05
C GLN A 37 11.69 10.36 -9.57
N ASP A 38 12.89 10.57 -9.06
CA ASP A 38 13.12 11.01 -7.69
C ASP A 38 12.38 10.14 -6.67
N PHE A 39 12.38 8.83 -6.91
CA PHE A 39 11.66 7.88 -6.07
C PHE A 39 12.38 7.70 -4.75
N ILE A 40 11.62 7.88 -3.65
CA ILE A 40 12.07 7.66 -2.28
C ILE A 40 11.07 6.70 -1.66
N ILE A 41 11.57 5.69 -0.94
CA ILE A 41 10.74 4.79 -0.16
C ILE A 41 11.36 4.60 1.23
N LEU A 42 10.54 4.78 2.25
CA LEU A 42 10.92 4.68 3.65
C LEU A 42 9.93 3.79 4.37
N HIS A 43 10.36 3.07 5.39
CA HIS A 43 9.44 2.29 6.21
C HIS A 43 9.52 2.75 7.66
N ASP A 44 8.45 2.48 8.41
CA ASP A 44 8.29 2.87 9.81
C ASP A 44 8.52 4.37 10.00
N VAL A 45 7.71 5.18 9.32
CA VAL A 45 7.83 6.63 9.34
C VAL A 45 6.78 7.24 10.25
N HIS A 46 7.20 8.22 11.06
CA HIS A 46 6.28 9.00 11.88
C HIS A 46 6.10 10.37 11.25
N LEU A 47 4.88 10.71 10.90
CA LEU A 47 4.52 11.97 10.27
C LEU A 47 3.59 12.76 11.18
N GLU A 48 3.84 14.08 11.28
CA GLU A 48 3.04 14.99 12.06
C GLU A 48 2.04 15.74 11.18
N SER A 49 0.85 15.93 11.69
CA SER A 49 -0.18 16.77 11.10
C SER A 49 -0.78 17.64 12.20
N ASP A 50 -1.53 18.66 11.85
CA ASP A 50 -2.20 19.53 12.80
C ASP A 50 -3.28 18.81 13.63
N ASP A 51 -3.76 17.67 13.15
CA ASP A 51 -4.76 16.85 13.87
C ASP A 51 -4.16 15.61 14.56
N GLY A 52 -2.82 15.46 14.59
CA GLY A 52 -2.17 14.38 15.32
C GLY A 52 -0.91 13.86 14.66
N ASN A 53 -0.34 12.84 15.28
CA ASN A 53 0.85 12.14 14.79
C ASN A 53 0.42 10.79 14.20
N TYR A 54 1.01 10.41 13.08
CA TYR A 54 0.67 9.19 12.38
C TYR A 54 1.90 8.34 12.14
N GLN A 55 1.78 7.06 12.44
CA GLN A 55 2.77 6.07 12.06
C GLN A 55 2.34 5.46 10.72
N ILE A 56 3.28 5.42 9.78
CA ILE A 56 3.07 4.87 8.44
C ILE A 56 4.06 3.72 8.24
N ASP A 57 3.54 2.56 7.89
CA ASP A 57 4.38 1.36 7.71
C ASP A 57 5.37 1.54 6.55
N VAL A 58 4.90 2.04 5.41
CA VAL A 58 5.74 2.35 4.26
C VAL A 58 5.27 3.68 3.66
N PHE A 59 6.21 4.58 3.44
CA PHE A 59 5.96 5.88 2.81
C PHE A 59 6.77 5.95 1.51
N ALA A 60 6.12 6.33 0.43
CA ALA A 60 6.79 6.52 -0.86
C ALA A 60 6.50 7.91 -1.41
N GLU A 61 7.47 8.47 -2.13
CA GLU A 61 7.35 9.75 -2.80
C GLU A 61 8.06 9.68 -4.14
N PHE A 62 7.47 10.31 -5.14
CA PHE A 62 8.07 10.40 -6.47
C PHE A 62 7.58 11.64 -7.19
N ARG A 63 8.23 11.97 -8.32
CA ARG A 63 7.82 13.09 -9.17
C ARG A 63 7.20 12.56 -10.46
N ALA A 64 6.08 13.14 -10.82
CA ALA A 64 5.42 12.93 -12.09
C ALA A 64 4.64 14.19 -12.47
N LEU A 65 4.54 14.47 -13.75
CA LEU A 65 3.80 15.65 -14.24
C LEU A 65 4.26 16.97 -13.60
N GLY A 66 5.54 17.04 -13.21
CA GLY A 66 6.12 18.24 -12.60
C GLY A 66 5.81 18.44 -11.12
N VAL A 67 5.11 17.51 -10.47
CA VAL A 67 4.73 17.62 -9.06
C VAL A 67 5.12 16.37 -8.28
N ARG A 68 5.11 16.50 -6.94
CA ARG A 68 5.44 15.40 -6.04
C ARG A 68 4.17 14.65 -5.66
N PHE A 69 4.27 13.34 -5.67
CA PHE A 69 3.20 12.45 -5.24
C PHE A 69 3.65 11.70 -3.99
N LYS A 70 2.83 11.75 -2.95
CA LYS A 70 3.06 11.05 -1.68
C LYS A 70 2.09 9.88 -1.58
N VAL A 71 2.62 8.71 -1.26
CA VAL A 71 1.85 7.47 -1.15
C VAL A 71 2.06 6.89 0.24
N LEU A 72 0.96 6.62 0.94
CA LEU A 72 0.98 5.98 2.25
C LEU A 72 0.60 4.52 2.10
N CYS A 73 1.40 3.62 2.66
CA CYS A 73 1.15 2.19 2.57
C CYS A 73 1.01 1.60 3.96
N GLU A 74 -0.04 0.82 4.17
CA GLU A 74 -0.26 0.05 5.39
C GLU A 74 -0.10 -1.44 5.09
N CYS A 75 0.60 -2.14 5.97
CA CYS A 75 0.92 -3.56 5.82
C CYS A 75 0.16 -4.34 6.87
N LYS A 76 -0.77 -5.20 6.45
CA LYS A 76 -1.64 -5.98 7.34
C LYS A 76 -1.37 -7.47 7.18
N GLN A 77 -0.64 -8.03 8.14
CA GLN A 77 -0.34 -9.45 8.21
C GLN A 77 -1.45 -10.16 8.99
N TYR A 78 -2.62 -10.27 8.39
CA TYR A 78 -3.83 -10.78 9.03
C TYR A 78 -4.13 -12.21 8.58
N LYS A 79 -4.80 -12.98 9.45
CA LYS A 79 -5.38 -14.28 9.10
C LYS A 79 -6.81 -14.13 8.60
N ASN A 80 -7.56 -13.21 9.18
CA ASN A 80 -8.95 -12.96 8.83
C ASN A 80 -9.05 -11.88 7.78
N ARG A 81 -10.14 -11.89 7.01
CA ARG A 81 -10.37 -10.89 5.96
C ARG A 81 -10.32 -9.47 6.52
N VAL A 82 -9.71 -8.59 5.75
CA VAL A 82 -9.59 -7.18 6.11
C VAL A 82 -10.95 -6.50 5.99
N SER A 83 -11.35 -5.80 7.04
CA SER A 83 -12.63 -5.12 7.11
C SER A 83 -12.58 -3.72 6.50
N ARG A 84 -13.76 -3.20 6.21
CA ARG A 84 -13.95 -1.82 5.74
C ARG A 84 -13.32 -0.78 6.67
N GLU A 85 -13.41 -0.98 8.00
CA GLU A 85 -12.85 -0.04 8.97
C GLU A 85 -11.35 0.14 8.80
N LYS A 86 -10.63 -0.93 8.47
CA LYS A 86 -9.18 -0.85 8.26
C LYS A 86 -8.83 0.00 7.04
N VAL A 87 -9.61 -0.12 5.98
CA VAL A 87 -9.45 0.71 4.79
C VAL A 87 -9.79 2.17 5.08
N ALA A 88 -10.84 2.40 5.86
CA ALA A 88 -11.26 3.75 6.25
C ALA A 88 -10.21 4.46 7.11
N VAL A 89 -9.51 3.73 7.98
CA VAL A 89 -8.43 4.30 8.78
C VAL A 89 -7.30 4.80 7.87
N LEU A 90 -6.90 4.01 6.88
CA LEU A 90 -5.86 4.43 5.93
C LEU A 90 -6.32 5.65 5.11
N GLU A 91 -7.55 5.64 4.64
CA GLU A 91 -8.11 6.76 3.87
C GLU A 91 -8.09 8.07 4.70
N SER A 92 -8.43 7.98 5.97
CA SER A 92 -8.35 9.12 6.89
C SER A 92 -6.92 9.65 7.02
N LYS A 93 -5.92 8.77 7.16
CA LYS A 93 -4.51 9.18 7.21
C LYS A 93 -4.08 9.88 5.92
N VAL A 94 -4.46 9.34 4.77
CA VAL A 94 -4.16 9.94 3.46
C VAL A 94 -4.68 11.38 3.41
N ARG A 95 -5.92 11.59 3.84
CA ARG A 95 -6.55 12.91 3.88
C ARG A 95 -5.86 13.86 4.83
N SER A 96 -5.61 13.41 6.06
CA SER A 96 -4.98 14.23 7.10
C SER A 96 -3.56 14.64 6.77
N LEU A 97 -2.82 13.80 6.07
CA LEU A 97 -1.42 14.06 5.72
C LEU A 97 -1.25 14.68 4.32
N GLY A 98 -2.34 14.94 3.62
CA GLY A 98 -2.29 15.53 2.29
C GLY A 98 -1.59 14.65 1.26
N ALA A 99 -1.65 13.34 1.42
CA ALA A 99 -1.09 12.40 0.47
C ALA A 99 -2.05 12.19 -0.72
N GLN A 100 -1.53 11.74 -1.84
CA GLN A 100 -2.30 11.53 -3.05
C GLN A 100 -2.88 10.12 -3.15
N LYS A 101 -2.26 9.14 -2.49
CA LYS A 101 -2.71 7.75 -2.59
C LYS A 101 -2.43 6.98 -1.31
N GLY A 102 -3.34 6.07 -0.99
CA GLY A 102 -3.14 5.04 0.02
C GLY A 102 -3.14 3.67 -0.61
N ILE A 103 -2.27 2.79 -0.13
CA ILE A 103 -2.18 1.40 -0.55
C ILE A 103 -2.21 0.52 0.70
N LEU A 104 -3.13 -0.44 0.75
CA LEU A 104 -3.17 -1.42 1.82
C LEU A 104 -2.74 -2.78 1.26
N LEU A 105 -1.64 -3.31 1.81
CA LEU A 105 -1.11 -4.62 1.44
C LEU A 105 -1.46 -5.61 2.54
N SER A 106 -2.02 -6.77 2.20
CA SER A 106 -2.49 -7.73 3.18
C SER A 106 -2.19 -9.16 2.77
N THR A 107 -1.83 -10.00 3.74
CA THR A 107 -1.76 -11.46 3.54
C THR A 107 -3.15 -12.08 3.50
N ALA A 108 -4.15 -11.45 4.10
CA ALA A 108 -5.54 -11.91 4.08
C ALA A 108 -6.30 -11.27 2.92
N LYS A 109 -7.36 -11.93 2.50
CA LYS A 109 -8.28 -11.36 1.52
C LYS A 109 -9.06 -10.21 2.15
N PHE A 110 -9.74 -9.45 1.31
CA PHE A 110 -10.54 -8.29 1.73
C PHE A 110 -12.02 -8.67 1.75
N GLN A 111 -12.74 -8.18 2.76
CA GLN A 111 -14.19 -8.28 2.79
C GLN A 111 -14.79 -7.47 1.63
N LYS A 112 -15.95 -7.87 1.17
CA LYS A 112 -16.65 -7.19 0.08
C LYS A 112 -16.85 -5.70 0.37
N GLY A 113 -17.23 -5.36 1.60
CA GLY A 113 -17.40 -3.96 2.01
C GLY A 113 -16.10 -3.17 2.00
N ALA A 114 -14.97 -3.82 2.28
CA ALA A 114 -13.65 -3.19 2.18
C ALA A 114 -13.31 -2.85 0.73
N ILE A 115 -13.57 -3.77 -0.19
CA ILE A 115 -13.33 -3.54 -1.62
C ILE A 115 -14.21 -2.40 -2.14
N GLN A 116 -15.50 -2.40 -1.79
CA GLN A 116 -16.43 -1.35 -2.20
C GLN A 116 -15.98 0.02 -1.68
N TYR A 117 -15.59 0.09 -0.41
CA TYR A 117 -15.10 1.33 0.20
C TYR A 117 -13.83 1.82 -0.49
N ALA A 118 -12.89 0.93 -0.72
CA ALA A 118 -11.62 1.27 -1.37
C ALA A 118 -11.82 1.79 -2.80
N GLU A 119 -12.69 1.15 -3.57
CA GLU A 119 -13.03 1.61 -4.91
C GLU A 119 -13.62 3.02 -4.90
N LYS A 120 -14.54 3.28 -3.98
CA LYS A 120 -15.20 4.59 -3.88
C LYS A 120 -14.22 5.69 -3.48
N HIS A 121 -13.30 5.40 -2.56
CA HIS A 121 -12.41 6.40 -1.96
C HIS A 121 -10.99 6.40 -2.55
N GLY A 122 -10.75 5.63 -3.59
CA GLY A 122 -9.48 5.65 -4.28
C GLY A 122 -8.32 5.02 -3.52
N ILE A 123 -8.60 4.06 -2.64
CA ILE A 123 -7.56 3.29 -1.94
C ILE A 123 -7.24 2.04 -2.75
N ALA A 124 -5.94 1.79 -2.98
CA ALA A 124 -5.49 0.58 -3.64
C ALA A 124 -5.38 -0.57 -2.63
N LEU A 125 -5.82 -1.75 -3.03
CA LEU A 125 -5.73 -2.96 -2.21
C LEU A 125 -4.89 -3.99 -2.94
N ILE A 126 -3.91 -4.55 -2.24
CA ILE A 126 -3.00 -5.54 -2.80
C ILE A 126 -2.97 -6.76 -1.89
N GLU A 127 -3.22 -7.95 -2.46
CA GLU A 127 -2.99 -9.22 -1.77
C GLU A 127 -1.53 -9.61 -1.94
N VAL A 128 -0.90 -10.00 -0.84
CA VAL A 128 0.51 -10.38 -0.80
C VAL A 128 0.62 -11.86 -0.45
N SER A 129 1.32 -12.61 -1.27
CA SER A 129 1.57 -14.03 -1.05
C SER A 129 3.06 -14.34 -1.27
N LYS A 130 3.46 -15.58 -1.02
CA LYS A 130 4.84 -16.01 -1.26
C LYS A 130 5.28 -15.88 -2.72
N VAL A 131 4.33 -15.84 -3.65
CA VAL A 131 4.64 -15.71 -5.08
C VAL A 131 4.60 -14.26 -5.56
N GLY A 132 4.33 -13.32 -4.68
CA GLY A 132 4.34 -11.91 -5.02
C GLY A 132 3.08 -11.18 -4.58
N ALA A 133 2.74 -10.11 -5.29
CA ALA A 133 1.64 -9.24 -4.97
C ALA A 133 0.63 -9.20 -6.12
N GLN A 134 -0.66 -9.18 -5.77
CA GLN A 134 -1.75 -9.13 -6.74
C GLN A 134 -2.69 -7.97 -6.42
N PRO A 135 -2.81 -6.97 -7.30
CA PRO A 135 -3.78 -5.90 -7.10
C PRO A 135 -5.21 -6.43 -7.11
N VAL A 136 -6.02 -6.00 -6.13
CA VAL A 136 -7.44 -6.31 -6.03
C VAL A 136 -8.26 -5.08 -6.39
N CYS A 137 -7.77 -3.90 -6.00
CA CYS A 137 -8.40 -2.62 -6.29
C CYS A 137 -7.30 -1.58 -6.45
N TYR A 138 -7.25 -0.88 -7.57
CA TYR A 138 -6.19 0.11 -7.79
C TYR A 138 -6.67 1.41 -8.43
N VAL A 139 -7.89 1.44 -8.95
CA VAL A 139 -8.49 2.66 -9.49
C VAL A 139 -9.95 2.77 -9.07
N SER A 140 -10.43 4.00 -9.01
CA SER A 140 -11.83 4.28 -8.78
C SER A 140 -12.67 3.80 -9.97
N PRO A 141 -13.90 3.29 -9.75
CA PRO A 141 -14.79 2.91 -10.85
C PRO A 141 -15.06 4.03 -11.86
N ALA A 142 -14.97 5.28 -11.42
CA ALA A 142 -15.17 6.43 -12.31
C ALA A 142 -14.15 6.51 -13.44
N PHE A 143 -12.98 5.89 -13.30
CA PHE A 143 -11.88 5.96 -14.25
C PHE A 143 -11.64 4.66 -15.01
N ARG A 144 -12.43 3.62 -14.77
CA ARG A 144 -12.21 2.31 -15.39
C ARG A 144 -12.27 2.32 -16.90
N SER A 145 -13.07 3.19 -17.47
CA SER A 145 -13.20 3.29 -18.93
C SER A 145 -11.92 3.70 -19.64
N TYR A 146 -10.97 4.28 -18.92
CA TYR A 146 -9.68 4.69 -19.48
C TYR A 146 -8.66 3.57 -19.55
N GLU A 147 -8.96 2.41 -18.98
CA GLU A 147 -8.07 1.25 -18.94
C GLU A 147 -8.35 0.24 -20.06
N GLU A 148 -9.44 0.37 -20.77
CA GLU A 148 -9.82 -0.54 -21.83
C GLU A 148 -9.06 -0.35 -23.15
#